data_d319e5aa599df2e0751cb41db2b0c328
#
_entry.id   d319e5aa599df2e0751cb41db2b0c328
#
_cell.length_a   1.000
_cell.length_b   1.000
_cell.length_c   1.000
_cell.angle_alpha   90.00
_cell.angle_beta   90.00
_cell.angle_gamma   90.00
#
_symmetry.space_group_name_H-M   'P 1'
#
loop_
_entity.id
_entity.type
_entity.pdbx_description
1 polymer ?
#
loop_
_entity_poly.entity_id
_entity_poly.type
_entity_poly.pdbx_seq_one_letter_code
_entity_poly.pdbx_strand_id
1 'polypeptide(L)'
;MTNLLSEPVPLPCGTVLTNRICKTAMSEGLADNANHATPRLETLYRRWARSGAGLLLSGNIQVDRNHLERPGNIVIDDDSGMRQLARLAQAGKAGGGHFWAQLSHTGRQVIQEINPAPLAPSVVELDVLRGAGFTFAPPREMTEEDIRHAIAQFAYAAGKTREAGFTGVSLHGAHGYLVSQFLSPLTNRRRDEWGGSLRNRARFLLTLLAAVREAVGKDFPIGLKLNSSDFQRGGFTHQECLEVVAMLNDTSLDLLELSGGSLEQPMVIGVSLKDQGIDGRPAATVRREAYFVEFAASIRAVARMPVMVVGGFRTRSVMVDALRRGELDVIGLGRPMIADPDIARRLIAGETDIAPAPEKNLDLLHLLPWNNMQLKRMSDGLEPDLQLKGEAAAAWFAAWEKEYLCALMAHRQKR
;
A
#
# COMPACT_ATOMS: atom_id res chain seq x y z
N MET A 1 -31.07 -11.04 -9.68
CA MET A 1 -29.64 -11.42 -9.78
C MET A 1 -28.96 -10.98 -8.48
N THR A 2 -28.20 -11.85 -7.85
CA THR A 2 -27.43 -11.52 -6.64
C THR A 2 -26.42 -10.41 -6.97
N ASN A 3 -26.33 -9.41 -6.08
CA ASN A 3 -25.39 -8.31 -6.25
C ASN A 3 -24.02 -8.75 -5.72
N LEU A 4 -23.16 -9.28 -6.59
CA LEU A 4 -21.86 -9.82 -6.21
C LEU A 4 -20.97 -8.84 -5.41
N LEU A 5 -21.09 -7.52 -5.65
CA LEU A 5 -20.33 -6.52 -4.91
C LEU A 5 -20.71 -6.46 -3.42
N SER A 6 -21.95 -6.80 -3.07
CA SER A 6 -22.45 -6.80 -1.69
C SER A 6 -22.25 -8.11 -0.93
N GLU A 7 -21.77 -9.16 -1.61
CA GLU A 7 -21.56 -10.45 -0.96
C GLU A 7 -20.40 -10.40 0.04
N PRO A 8 -20.55 -11.02 1.22
CA PRO A 8 -19.46 -11.10 2.19
C PRO A 8 -18.31 -12.00 1.70
N VAL A 9 -17.12 -11.77 2.24
CA VAL A 9 -15.91 -12.56 1.94
C VAL A 9 -15.37 -13.16 3.23
N PRO A 10 -15.48 -14.48 3.43
CA PRO A 10 -14.86 -15.16 4.55
C PRO A 10 -13.34 -15.22 4.37
N LEU A 11 -12.60 -14.93 5.44
CA LEU A 11 -11.15 -15.03 5.52
C LEU A 11 -10.72 -16.28 6.29
N PRO A 12 -9.52 -16.84 6.01
CA PRO A 12 -9.02 -18.04 6.69
C PRO A 12 -9.00 -17.96 8.23
N CYS A 13 -8.75 -16.78 8.81
CA CYS A 13 -8.77 -16.57 10.26
C CYS A 13 -10.19 -16.56 10.89
N GLY A 14 -11.25 -16.74 10.09
CA GLY A 14 -12.64 -16.71 10.55
C GLY A 14 -13.32 -15.34 10.50
N THR A 15 -12.58 -14.26 10.25
CA THR A 15 -13.17 -12.92 10.01
C THR A 15 -13.90 -12.91 8.67
N VAL A 16 -15.00 -12.14 8.58
CA VAL A 16 -15.80 -11.99 7.36
C VAL A 16 -15.84 -10.52 6.95
N LEU A 17 -15.30 -10.18 5.78
CA LEU A 17 -15.49 -8.85 5.19
C LEU A 17 -16.94 -8.68 4.77
N THR A 18 -17.55 -7.53 5.05
CA THR A 18 -19.00 -7.31 4.87
C THR A 18 -19.42 -7.23 3.41
N ASN A 19 -18.51 -6.92 2.50
CA ASN A 19 -18.71 -6.90 1.05
C ASN A 19 -17.37 -6.97 0.31
N ARG A 20 -17.41 -6.96 -1.02
CA ARG A 20 -16.25 -7.16 -1.89
C ARG A 20 -15.55 -5.88 -2.34
N ILE A 21 -15.78 -4.74 -1.69
CA ILE A 21 -15.09 -3.48 -2.02
C ILE A 21 -14.16 -3.08 -0.88
N CYS A 22 -12.92 -2.77 -1.22
CA CYS A 22 -11.90 -2.26 -0.32
C CYS A 22 -11.45 -0.85 -0.75
N LYS A 23 -11.38 0.10 0.21
CA LYS A 23 -10.57 1.31 0.06
C LYS A 23 -9.12 0.92 0.30
N THR A 24 -8.34 0.81 -0.78
CA THR A 24 -6.92 0.41 -0.69
C THR A 24 -6.05 1.49 -0.05
N ALA A 25 -4.85 1.11 0.37
CA ALA A 25 -3.91 2.01 1.01
C ALA A 25 -3.46 3.16 0.09
N MET A 26 -3.43 4.37 0.64
CA MET A 26 -2.90 5.59 0.02
C MET A 26 -2.28 6.44 1.12
N SER A 27 -1.01 6.84 0.95
CA SER A 27 -0.28 7.60 1.96
C SER A 27 -0.84 9.01 2.10
N GLU A 28 -1.26 9.35 3.30
CA GLU A 28 -1.94 10.61 3.60
C GLU A 28 -0.96 11.76 3.86
N GLY A 29 0.17 11.48 4.56
CA GLY A 29 1.14 12.49 4.96
C GLY A 29 0.58 13.48 5.99
N LEU A 30 -0.25 13.04 6.92
CA LEU A 30 -1.00 13.88 7.85
C LEU A 30 -0.68 13.60 9.34
N ALA A 31 0.35 12.79 9.64
CA ALA A 31 0.83 12.60 11.00
C ALA A 31 1.51 13.88 11.52
N ASP A 32 1.65 14.01 12.84
CA ASP A 32 2.38 15.10 13.47
C ASP A 32 3.91 14.92 13.38
N ASN A 33 4.65 15.87 13.92
CA ASN A 33 6.12 15.86 13.88
C ASN A 33 6.75 14.77 14.75
N ALA A 34 5.98 14.15 15.65
CA ALA A 34 6.38 12.97 16.42
C ALA A 34 5.98 11.66 15.71
N ASN A 35 5.43 11.76 14.49
CA ASN A 35 4.91 10.66 13.69
C ASN A 35 3.67 9.97 14.30
N HIS A 36 2.87 10.69 15.10
CA HIS A 36 1.62 10.18 15.66
C HIS A 36 0.42 10.53 14.78
N ALA A 37 -0.64 9.73 14.87
CA ALA A 37 -1.91 10.02 14.21
C ALA A 37 -2.53 11.33 14.75
N THR A 38 -3.17 12.09 13.85
CA THR A 38 -3.74 13.42 14.15
C THR A 38 -5.27 13.41 14.07
N PRO A 39 -5.95 14.40 14.65
CA PRO A 39 -7.41 14.59 14.46
C PRO A 39 -7.82 14.72 12.98
N ARG A 40 -6.93 15.20 12.11
CA ARG A 40 -7.16 15.24 10.66
C ARG A 40 -7.30 13.83 10.07
N LEU A 41 -6.44 12.90 10.47
CA LEU A 41 -6.54 11.51 10.07
C LEU A 41 -7.82 10.86 10.61
N GLU A 42 -8.22 11.16 11.85
CA GLU A 42 -9.49 10.70 12.41
C GLU A 42 -10.69 11.18 11.58
N THR A 43 -10.69 12.47 11.17
CA THR A 43 -11.75 13.05 10.32
C THR A 43 -11.80 12.37 8.95
N LEU A 44 -10.64 12.20 8.30
CA LEU A 44 -10.52 11.56 7.01
C LEU A 44 -11.04 10.11 7.04
N TYR A 45 -10.59 9.31 8.03
CA TYR A 45 -11.00 7.91 8.12
C TYR A 45 -12.46 7.76 8.57
N ARG A 46 -12.99 8.66 9.37
CA ARG A 46 -14.44 8.69 9.69
C ARG A 46 -15.28 8.98 8.44
N ARG A 47 -14.77 9.82 7.52
CA ARG A 47 -15.43 10.07 6.23
C ARG A 47 -15.47 8.81 5.37
N TRP A 48 -14.34 8.12 5.24
CA TRP A 48 -14.28 6.87 4.49
C TRP A 48 -14.99 5.69 5.15
N ALA A 49 -15.08 5.65 6.47
CA ALA A 49 -15.83 4.62 7.18
C ALA A 49 -17.32 4.59 6.78
N ARG A 50 -17.84 5.73 6.30
CA ARG A 50 -19.22 5.85 5.79
C ARG A 50 -19.35 5.53 4.29
N SER A 51 -18.27 5.20 3.62
CA SER A 51 -18.24 4.94 2.16
C SER A 51 -19.05 3.71 1.73
N GLY A 52 -19.34 2.79 2.66
CA GLY A 52 -19.92 1.49 2.38
C GLY A 52 -18.92 0.42 1.95
N ALA A 53 -17.60 0.70 1.92
CA ALA A 53 -16.60 -0.33 1.68
C ALA A 53 -16.51 -1.31 2.86
N GLY A 54 -16.39 -2.61 2.57
CA GLY A 54 -16.28 -3.66 3.57
C GLY A 54 -14.93 -3.67 4.29
N LEU A 55 -13.91 -3.12 3.64
CA LEU A 55 -12.55 -2.99 4.18
C LEU A 55 -11.96 -1.62 3.84
N LEU A 56 -11.36 -0.98 4.83
CA LEU A 56 -10.48 0.17 4.66
C LEU A 56 -9.05 -0.25 5.00
N LEU A 57 -8.08 0.12 4.15
CA LEU A 57 -6.66 0.07 4.50
C LEU A 57 -6.17 1.48 4.83
N SER A 58 -5.35 1.63 5.89
CA SER A 58 -4.65 2.89 6.15
C SER A 58 -3.65 3.19 5.03
N GLY A 59 -3.12 4.40 4.97
CA GLY A 59 -1.86 4.66 4.29
C GLY A 59 -0.72 3.93 4.99
N ASN A 60 0.51 4.11 4.48
CA ASN A 60 1.68 3.46 5.05
C ASN A 60 1.92 3.92 6.48
N ILE A 61 1.84 2.99 7.42
CA ILE A 61 2.31 3.14 8.79
C ILE A 61 3.70 2.51 8.84
N GLN A 62 4.72 3.34 9.09
CA GLN A 62 6.10 2.87 9.10
C GLN A 62 6.42 2.18 10.42
N VAL A 63 7.23 1.12 10.34
CA VAL A 63 7.68 0.36 11.51
C VAL A 63 9.03 0.83 12.04
N ASP A 64 9.63 1.81 11.37
CA ASP A 64 10.89 2.46 11.74
C ASP A 64 10.85 3.96 11.37
N ARG A 65 11.09 4.83 12.36
CA ARG A 65 11.08 6.29 12.16
C ARG A 65 12.21 6.83 11.28
N ASN A 66 13.22 6.02 11.00
CA ASN A 66 14.31 6.37 10.08
C ASN A 66 14.03 5.97 8.64
N HIS A 67 12.96 5.19 8.40
CA HIS A 67 12.59 4.68 7.08
C HIS A 67 11.19 5.16 6.68
N LEU A 68 11.02 6.49 6.58
CA LEU A 68 9.77 7.12 6.16
C LEU A 68 9.68 7.19 4.64
N GLU A 69 8.50 6.94 4.09
CA GLU A 69 8.17 7.19 2.69
C GLU A 69 8.18 8.70 2.40
N ARG A 70 7.67 9.48 3.38
CA ARG A 70 7.58 10.94 3.33
C ARG A 70 7.40 11.52 4.75
N PRO A 71 7.67 12.82 4.94
CA PRO A 71 7.25 13.50 6.16
C PRO A 71 5.74 13.32 6.38
N GLY A 72 5.31 13.19 7.63
CA GLY A 72 3.90 13.00 7.99
C GLY A 72 3.39 11.55 7.87
N ASN A 73 4.25 10.54 7.70
CA ASN A 73 3.87 9.15 7.95
C ASN A 73 3.63 8.91 9.44
N ILE A 74 2.64 8.07 9.77
CA ILE A 74 2.53 7.48 11.11
C ILE A 74 3.66 6.48 11.29
N VAL A 75 4.21 6.41 12.51
CA VAL A 75 5.21 5.41 12.91
C VAL A 75 4.71 4.65 14.13
N ILE A 76 5.00 3.35 14.16
CA ILE A 76 4.79 2.48 15.33
C ILE A 76 6.10 1.73 15.59
N ASP A 77 7.03 2.36 16.30
CA ASP A 77 8.31 1.80 16.71
C ASP A 77 8.56 1.92 18.23
N ASP A 78 7.63 2.60 18.92
CA ASP A 78 7.55 2.68 20.38
C ASP A 78 6.09 2.83 20.85
N ASP A 79 5.85 2.93 22.16
CA ASP A 79 4.53 3.08 22.78
C ASP A 79 4.00 4.52 22.75
N SER A 80 4.77 5.48 22.26
CA SER A 80 4.31 6.87 22.09
C SER A 80 3.21 6.91 21.03
N GLY A 81 2.20 7.72 21.17
CA GLY A 81 1.12 7.81 20.16
C GLY A 81 0.04 6.71 20.19
N MET A 82 0.10 5.73 21.09
CA MET A 82 -0.90 4.67 21.19
C MET A 82 -2.34 5.19 21.40
N ARG A 83 -2.52 6.25 22.18
CA ARG A 83 -3.83 6.88 22.37
C ARG A 83 -4.38 7.51 21.07
N GLN A 84 -3.50 8.13 20.29
CA GLN A 84 -3.85 8.73 19.00
C GLN A 84 -4.17 7.62 17.99
N LEU A 85 -3.40 6.54 17.98
CA LEU A 85 -3.62 5.39 17.13
C LEU A 85 -4.97 4.71 17.44
N ALA A 86 -5.34 4.57 18.72
CA ALA A 86 -6.63 4.01 19.13
C ALA A 86 -7.82 4.87 18.65
N ARG A 87 -7.70 6.21 18.72
CA ARG A 87 -8.72 7.11 18.18
C ARG A 87 -8.86 6.98 16.66
N LEU A 88 -7.75 6.84 15.96
CA LEU A 88 -7.74 6.59 14.52
C LEU A 88 -8.44 5.26 14.20
N ALA A 89 -8.12 4.19 14.92
CA ALA A 89 -8.77 2.89 14.76
C ALA A 89 -10.29 2.96 14.98
N GLN A 90 -10.73 3.70 16.00
CA GLN A 90 -12.15 3.96 16.27
C GLN A 90 -12.81 4.72 15.12
N ALA A 91 -12.14 5.77 14.60
CA ALA A 91 -12.66 6.58 13.49
C ALA A 91 -12.84 5.75 12.22
N GLY A 92 -11.86 4.91 11.86
CA GLY A 92 -11.91 4.05 10.67
C GLY A 92 -12.97 2.95 10.74
N LYS A 93 -13.39 2.55 11.94
CA LYS A 93 -14.46 1.55 12.17
C LYS A 93 -15.85 2.15 12.35
N ALA A 94 -16.00 3.46 12.35
CA ALA A 94 -17.27 4.12 12.70
C ALA A 94 -18.44 3.77 11.77
N GLY A 95 -18.19 3.18 10.61
CA GLY A 95 -19.21 2.69 9.65
C GLY A 95 -19.56 1.20 9.78
N GLY A 96 -18.99 0.49 10.75
CA GLY A 96 -19.24 -0.95 10.96
C GLY A 96 -18.43 -1.88 10.05
N GLY A 97 -17.59 -1.35 9.15
CA GLY A 97 -16.66 -2.14 8.32
C GLY A 97 -15.34 -2.42 9.02
N HIS A 98 -14.46 -3.12 8.31
CA HIS A 98 -13.10 -3.42 8.76
C HIS A 98 -12.14 -2.26 8.47
N PHE A 99 -11.19 -2.03 9.39
CA PHE A 99 -10.10 -1.09 9.20
C PHE A 99 -8.78 -1.74 9.58
N TRP A 100 -7.89 -1.94 8.59
CA TRP A 100 -6.58 -2.54 8.76
C TRP A 100 -5.48 -1.52 8.60
N ALA A 101 -4.42 -1.65 9.40
CA ALA A 101 -3.21 -0.86 9.26
C ALA A 101 -2.30 -1.47 8.18
N GLN A 102 -1.85 -0.68 7.19
CA GLN A 102 -0.82 -1.12 6.26
C GLN A 102 0.56 -0.81 6.86
N LEU A 103 1.25 -1.85 7.34
CA LEU A 103 2.60 -1.75 7.90
C LEU A 103 3.64 -1.76 6.78
N SER A 104 4.61 -0.86 6.86
CA SER A 104 5.61 -0.64 5.82
C SER A 104 6.99 -0.32 6.39
N HIS A 105 8.02 -0.63 5.62
CA HIS A 105 9.39 -0.19 5.80
C HIS A 105 9.98 0.13 4.42
N THR A 106 10.44 1.34 4.22
CA THR A 106 10.80 1.83 2.88
C THR A 106 12.08 1.19 2.31
N GLY A 107 12.92 0.60 3.17
CA GLY A 107 14.24 0.17 2.71
C GLY A 107 15.03 1.35 2.14
N ARG A 108 15.61 1.19 0.95
CA ARG A 108 16.36 2.26 0.27
C ARG A 108 15.52 3.44 -0.24
N GLN A 109 14.18 3.33 -0.23
CA GLN A 109 13.28 4.37 -0.76
C GLN A 109 12.92 5.41 0.31
N VAL A 110 13.92 6.05 0.88
CA VAL A 110 13.79 7.18 1.81
C VAL A 110 14.71 8.31 1.37
N ILE A 111 14.22 9.55 1.40
CA ILE A 111 15.03 10.71 1.00
C ILE A 111 16.21 10.91 1.97
N GLN A 112 17.34 11.40 1.45
CA GLN A 112 18.60 11.50 2.20
C GLN A 112 18.49 12.44 3.41
N GLU A 113 17.61 13.45 3.36
CA GLU A 113 17.37 14.37 4.48
C GLU A 113 16.77 13.65 5.69
N ILE A 114 15.97 12.59 5.47
CA ILE A 114 15.39 11.79 6.54
C ILE A 114 16.37 10.72 7.01
N ASN A 115 17.07 10.05 6.07
CA ASN A 115 18.04 9.01 6.40
C ASN A 115 19.21 9.03 5.39
N PRO A 116 20.41 9.45 5.80
CA PRO A 116 21.59 9.49 4.93
C PRO A 116 22.26 8.12 4.71
N ALA A 117 21.81 7.06 5.39
CA ALA A 117 22.35 5.71 5.28
C ALA A 117 21.22 4.65 5.41
N PRO A 118 20.24 4.62 4.48
CA PRO A 118 19.10 3.73 4.60
C PRO A 118 19.51 2.25 4.49
N LEU A 119 18.72 1.38 5.11
CA LEU A 119 18.93 -0.06 5.08
C LEU A 119 18.33 -0.66 3.80
N ALA A 120 19.03 -1.62 3.21
CA ALA A 120 18.53 -2.42 2.08
C ALA A 120 19.14 -3.82 2.10
N PRO A 121 18.58 -4.81 1.37
CA PRO A 121 19.17 -6.14 1.26
C PRO A 121 20.61 -6.10 0.70
N SER A 122 20.90 -5.17 -0.21
CA SER A 122 22.22 -4.97 -0.81
C SER A 122 22.44 -3.49 -1.17
N VAL A 123 23.71 -3.11 -1.38
CA VAL A 123 24.10 -1.75 -1.80
C VAL A 123 23.73 -1.55 -3.27
N VAL A 124 22.48 -1.21 -3.52
CA VAL A 124 21.95 -0.86 -4.85
C VAL A 124 21.31 0.52 -4.76
N GLU A 125 21.94 1.49 -5.37
CA GLU A 125 21.47 2.89 -5.37
C GLU A 125 20.14 3.03 -6.10
N LEU A 126 19.37 4.05 -5.71
CA LEU A 126 18.12 4.46 -6.34
C LEU A 126 18.36 5.79 -7.05
N ASP A 127 18.45 5.75 -8.38
CA ASP A 127 18.71 6.93 -9.22
C ASP A 127 17.46 7.30 -10.02
N VAL A 128 16.42 7.73 -9.31
CA VAL A 128 15.15 8.18 -9.91
C VAL A 128 14.72 9.49 -9.26
N LEU A 129 13.86 10.24 -9.94
CA LEU A 129 13.26 11.49 -9.46
C LEU A 129 14.26 12.62 -9.10
N ARG A 130 15.53 12.53 -9.47
CA ARG A 130 16.50 13.64 -9.28
C ARG A 130 16.01 14.94 -9.96
N GLY A 131 15.42 14.81 -11.16
CA GLY A 131 14.81 15.92 -11.86
C GLY A 131 13.57 16.52 -11.19
N ALA A 132 12.95 15.78 -10.25
CA ALA A 132 11.82 16.24 -9.44
C ALA A 132 12.24 16.74 -8.03
N GLY A 133 13.54 16.89 -7.77
CA GLY A 133 14.07 17.43 -6.52
C GLY A 133 14.19 16.42 -5.37
N PHE A 134 14.03 15.12 -5.64
CA PHE A 134 14.27 14.10 -4.63
C PHE A 134 15.68 13.50 -4.77
N THR A 135 16.36 13.34 -3.66
CA THR A 135 17.68 12.71 -3.57
C THR A 135 17.62 11.55 -2.58
N PHE A 136 18.12 10.40 -3.03
CA PHE A 136 18.21 9.19 -2.21
C PHE A 136 19.67 8.91 -1.90
N ALA A 137 19.99 8.63 -0.64
CA ALA A 137 21.34 8.25 -0.25
C ALA A 137 21.65 6.81 -0.67
N PRO A 138 22.94 6.47 -0.95
CA PRO A 138 23.35 5.09 -1.11
C PRO A 138 22.95 4.25 0.12
N PRO A 139 22.30 3.10 -0.06
CA PRO A 139 21.89 2.28 1.07
C PRO A 139 23.09 1.54 1.68
N ARG A 140 22.99 1.23 2.97
CA ARG A 140 23.86 0.24 3.65
C ARG A 140 23.23 -1.16 3.52
N GLU A 141 24.04 -2.16 3.22
CA GLU A 141 23.58 -3.54 3.25
C GLU A 141 23.22 -3.97 4.68
N MET A 142 22.06 -4.61 4.82
CA MET A 142 21.59 -5.13 6.10
C MET A 142 22.46 -6.30 6.57
N THR A 143 22.90 -6.26 7.81
CA THR A 143 23.43 -7.43 8.51
C THR A 143 22.28 -8.40 8.86
N GLU A 144 22.61 -9.59 9.31
CA GLU A 144 21.58 -10.52 9.80
C GLU A 144 20.82 -9.95 11.02
N GLU A 145 21.51 -9.22 11.88
CA GLU A 145 20.92 -8.52 13.02
C GLU A 145 19.92 -7.44 12.56
N ASP A 146 20.27 -6.62 11.55
CA ASP A 146 19.35 -5.63 10.95
C ASP A 146 18.10 -6.31 10.37
N ILE A 147 18.27 -7.46 9.71
CA ILE A 147 17.14 -8.22 9.14
C ILE A 147 16.20 -8.71 10.24
N ARG A 148 16.76 -9.33 11.29
CA ARG A 148 15.98 -9.81 12.45
C ARG A 148 15.31 -8.66 13.18
N HIS A 149 15.99 -7.53 13.33
CA HIS A 149 15.45 -6.33 13.94
C HIS A 149 14.26 -5.78 13.13
N ALA A 150 14.38 -5.66 11.80
CA ALA A 150 13.28 -5.21 10.95
C ALA A 150 12.06 -6.13 11.07
N ILE A 151 12.25 -7.46 11.10
CA ILE A 151 11.17 -8.43 11.32
C ILE A 151 10.51 -8.19 12.70
N ALA A 152 11.29 -7.98 13.75
CA ALA A 152 10.79 -7.70 15.10
C ALA A 152 10.00 -6.38 15.16
N GLN A 153 10.45 -5.33 14.45
CA GLN A 153 9.73 -4.05 14.34
C GLN A 153 8.35 -4.23 13.71
N PHE A 154 8.23 -4.99 12.64
CA PHE A 154 6.92 -5.29 12.03
C PHE A 154 6.02 -6.09 13.00
N ALA A 155 6.55 -7.09 13.69
CA ALA A 155 5.79 -7.89 14.65
C ALA A 155 5.32 -7.01 15.83
N TYR A 156 6.19 -6.16 16.34
CA TYR A 156 5.85 -5.17 17.38
C TYR A 156 4.74 -4.23 16.92
N ALA A 157 4.90 -3.61 15.74
CA ALA A 157 3.91 -2.70 15.17
C ALA A 157 2.56 -3.38 14.94
N ALA A 158 2.56 -4.64 14.49
CA ALA A 158 1.34 -5.43 14.32
C ALA A 158 0.63 -5.69 15.67
N GLY A 159 1.38 -6.06 16.70
CA GLY A 159 0.85 -6.22 18.06
C GLY A 159 0.23 -4.93 18.59
N LYS A 160 0.92 -3.79 18.42
CA LYS A 160 0.41 -2.46 18.81
C LYS A 160 -0.81 -2.02 17.99
N THR A 161 -0.86 -2.39 16.73
CA THR A 161 -2.04 -2.16 15.88
C THR A 161 -3.28 -2.88 16.42
N ARG A 162 -3.12 -4.16 16.81
CA ARG A 162 -4.18 -4.95 17.47
C ARG A 162 -4.59 -4.31 18.80
N GLU A 163 -3.64 -3.94 19.65
CA GLU A 163 -3.87 -3.27 20.94
C GLU A 163 -4.65 -1.94 20.76
N ALA A 164 -4.31 -1.14 19.73
CA ALA A 164 -5.02 0.09 19.40
C ALA A 164 -6.45 -0.14 18.88
N GLY A 165 -6.83 -1.39 18.57
CA GLY A 165 -8.18 -1.76 18.18
C GLY A 165 -8.45 -1.67 16.67
N PHE A 166 -7.45 -1.71 15.79
CA PHE A 166 -7.65 -2.05 14.37
C PHE A 166 -8.20 -3.46 14.26
N THR A 167 -8.81 -3.79 13.13
CA THR A 167 -9.42 -5.11 12.89
C THR A 167 -8.57 -6.03 12.02
N GLY A 168 -7.34 -5.65 11.73
CA GLY A 168 -6.36 -6.42 10.96
C GLY A 168 -5.16 -5.58 10.60
N VAL A 169 -4.16 -6.22 10.00
CA VAL A 169 -2.97 -5.58 9.41
C VAL A 169 -2.80 -6.02 7.96
N SER A 170 -2.18 -5.17 7.15
CA SER A 170 -1.69 -5.49 5.81
C SER A 170 -0.18 -5.22 5.75
N LEU A 171 0.60 -6.17 5.29
CA LEU A 171 2.04 -6.01 5.12
C LEU A 171 2.33 -5.47 3.72
N HIS A 172 3.16 -4.43 3.63
CA HIS A 172 3.50 -3.83 2.35
C HIS A 172 4.68 -4.58 1.70
N GLY A 173 4.38 -5.54 0.82
CA GLY A 173 5.36 -6.34 0.08
C GLY A 173 5.51 -5.96 -1.41
N ALA A 174 5.20 -4.72 -1.78
CA ALA A 174 5.17 -4.24 -3.16
C ALA A 174 5.95 -2.94 -3.35
N HIS A 175 5.97 -2.40 -4.57
CA HIS A 175 6.39 -1.07 -4.99
C HIS A 175 7.86 -0.72 -4.71
N GLY A 176 8.73 -1.73 -4.57
CA GLY A 176 10.15 -1.53 -4.30
C GLY A 176 10.48 -1.15 -2.84
N TYR A 177 9.54 -1.33 -1.88
CA TYR A 177 9.82 -1.22 -0.45
C TYR A 177 10.54 -2.46 0.09
N LEU A 178 10.93 -2.49 1.35
CA LEU A 178 11.89 -3.46 1.89
C LEU A 178 11.56 -4.92 1.55
N VAL A 179 10.32 -5.38 1.76
CA VAL A 179 9.89 -6.74 1.43
C VAL A 179 10.05 -7.02 -0.07
N SER A 180 9.63 -6.09 -0.92
CA SER A 180 9.79 -6.16 -2.37
C SER A 180 11.27 -6.15 -2.78
N GLN A 181 12.12 -5.38 -2.06
CA GLN A 181 13.56 -5.36 -2.30
C GLN A 181 14.21 -6.73 -2.02
N PHE A 182 13.75 -7.45 -0.99
CA PHE A 182 14.24 -8.81 -0.75
C PHE A 182 13.81 -9.79 -1.84
N LEU A 183 12.60 -9.67 -2.40
CA LEU A 183 12.08 -10.55 -3.44
C LEU A 183 12.77 -10.32 -4.80
N SER A 184 13.10 -9.08 -5.14
CA SER A 184 13.66 -8.73 -6.45
C SER A 184 15.16 -9.02 -6.56
N PRO A 185 15.62 -9.79 -7.57
CA PRO A 185 17.05 -10.04 -7.76
C PRO A 185 17.84 -8.79 -8.21
N LEU A 186 17.16 -7.72 -8.66
CA LEU A 186 17.80 -6.45 -8.98
C LEU A 186 18.28 -5.72 -7.72
N THR A 187 17.55 -5.85 -6.62
CA THR A 187 17.81 -5.14 -5.35
C THR A 187 18.38 -6.03 -4.26
N ASN A 188 18.17 -7.35 -4.36
CA ASN A 188 18.73 -8.34 -3.46
C ASN A 188 19.84 -9.14 -4.19
N ARG A 189 21.08 -8.70 -4.02
CA ARG A 189 22.29 -9.33 -4.61
C ARG A 189 23.05 -10.16 -3.59
N ARG A 190 22.44 -10.49 -2.45
CA ARG A 190 23.03 -11.28 -1.37
C ARG A 190 23.36 -12.70 -1.85
N ARG A 191 24.37 -13.29 -1.21
CA ARG A 191 24.83 -14.67 -1.46
C ARG A 191 24.67 -15.59 -0.26
N ASP A 192 24.05 -15.07 0.81
CA ASP A 192 23.70 -15.81 2.02
C ASP A 192 22.29 -16.42 1.93
N GLU A 193 21.77 -16.89 3.07
CA GLU A 193 20.45 -17.51 3.14
C GLU A 193 19.27 -16.55 2.89
N TRP A 194 19.53 -15.24 2.80
CA TRP A 194 18.54 -14.20 2.54
C TRP A 194 18.51 -13.75 1.06
N GLY A 195 19.37 -14.32 0.19
CA GLY A 195 19.48 -13.95 -1.21
C GLY A 195 19.81 -15.11 -2.14
N GLY A 196 20.02 -14.80 -3.43
CA GLY A 196 20.27 -15.80 -4.48
C GLY A 196 19.00 -16.48 -4.98
N SER A 197 18.70 -17.70 -4.56
CA SER A 197 17.50 -18.43 -5.00
C SER A 197 16.20 -17.73 -4.59
N LEU A 198 15.12 -17.95 -5.35
CA LEU A 198 13.82 -17.36 -5.02
C LEU A 198 13.36 -17.75 -3.60
N ARG A 199 13.59 -19.00 -3.18
CA ARG A 199 13.28 -19.47 -1.84
C ARG A 199 14.01 -18.66 -0.76
N ASN A 200 15.27 -18.34 -0.97
CA ASN A 200 16.05 -17.51 -0.05
C ASN A 200 15.57 -16.05 -0.07
N ARG A 201 15.29 -15.49 -1.25
CA ARG A 201 14.74 -14.13 -1.37
C ARG A 201 13.36 -14.01 -0.72
N ALA A 202 12.55 -15.06 -0.75
CA ALA A 202 11.24 -15.11 -0.08
C ALA A 202 11.36 -15.33 1.44
N ARG A 203 12.51 -15.76 1.97
CA ARG A 203 12.71 -16.05 3.41
C ARG A 203 12.34 -14.89 4.30
N PHE A 204 12.72 -13.65 3.92
CA PHE A 204 12.35 -12.46 4.70
C PHE A 204 10.84 -12.36 4.87
N LEU A 205 10.08 -12.44 3.78
CA LEU A 205 8.61 -12.37 3.79
C LEU A 205 7.98 -13.50 4.61
N LEU A 206 8.45 -14.73 4.44
CA LEU A 206 7.89 -15.89 5.15
C LEU A 206 8.17 -15.82 6.66
N THR A 207 9.38 -15.42 7.04
CA THR A 207 9.74 -15.23 8.46
C THR A 207 8.96 -14.06 9.08
N LEU A 208 8.79 -12.98 8.31
CA LEU A 208 7.99 -11.82 8.71
C LEU A 208 6.53 -12.21 8.99
N LEU A 209 5.90 -12.97 8.10
CA LEU A 209 4.52 -13.45 8.28
C LEU A 209 4.37 -14.30 9.54
N ALA A 210 5.33 -15.20 9.80
CA ALA A 210 5.33 -16.03 10.99
C ALA A 210 5.42 -15.17 12.27
N ALA A 211 6.36 -14.22 12.33
CA ALA A 211 6.54 -13.32 13.47
C ALA A 211 5.32 -12.42 13.72
N VAL A 212 4.72 -11.89 12.66
CA VAL A 212 3.49 -11.08 12.76
C VAL A 212 2.33 -11.94 13.25
N ARG A 213 2.17 -13.17 12.75
CA ARG A 213 1.12 -14.10 13.23
C ARG A 213 1.27 -14.44 14.70
N GLU A 214 2.48 -14.66 15.16
CA GLU A 214 2.77 -14.87 16.57
C GLU A 214 2.34 -13.67 17.44
N ALA A 215 2.67 -12.45 16.99
CA ALA A 215 2.35 -11.22 17.70
C ALA A 215 0.85 -10.90 17.75
N VAL A 216 0.10 -11.20 16.68
CA VAL A 216 -1.32 -10.83 16.60
C VAL A 216 -2.28 -11.98 16.93
N GLY A 217 -1.78 -13.21 17.10
CA GLY A 217 -2.62 -14.40 17.35
C GLY A 217 -3.40 -14.87 16.10
N LYS A 218 -4.07 -16.02 16.23
CA LYS A 218 -4.66 -16.76 15.10
C LYS A 218 -5.91 -16.13 14.45
N ASP A 219 -6.66 -15.34 15.21
CA ASP A 219 -7.98 -14.82 14.81
C ASP A 219 -7.90 -13.39 14.22
N PHE A 220 -6.72 -12.78 14.22
CA PHE A 220 -6.54 -11.41 13.71
C PHE A 220 -6.09 -11.44 12.26
N PRO A 221 -6.83 -10.82 11.32
CA PRO A 221 -6.52 -10.88 9.89
C PRO A 221 -5.15 -10.29 9.53
N ILE A 222 -4.41 -11.01 8.68
CA ILE A 222 -3.17 -10.55 8.07
C ILE A 222 -3.34 -10.52 6.56
N GLY A 223 -3.22 -9.33 5.96
CA GLY A 223 -3.12 -9.12 4.52
C GLY A 223 -1.66 -8.95 4.08
N LEU A 224 -1.41 -9.18 2.81
CA LEU A 224 -0.15 -8.89 2.14
C LEU A 224 -0.41 -8.21 0.81
N LYS A 225 0.19 -7.05 0.57
CA LYS A 225 0.28 -6.46 -0.75
C LYS A 225 1.54 -6.95 -1.44
N LEU A 226 1.40 -7.58 -2.60
CA LEU A 226 2.50 -8.19 -3.35
C LEU A 226 2.52 -7.66 -4.79
N ASN A 227 3.72 -7.44 -5.35
CA ASN A 227 3.86 -7.21 -6.78
C ASN A 227 3.53 -8.48 -7.56
N SER A 228 2.67 -8.37 -8.58
CA SER A 228 2.50 -9.42 -9.60
C SER A 228 3.73 -9.54 -10.51
N SER A 229 4.49 -8.45 -10.65
CA SER A 229 5.79 -8.32 -11.31
C SER A 229 6.39 -6.96 -10.97
N ASP A 230 7.72 -6.83 -11.04
CA ASP A 230 8.39 -5.53 -10.96
C ASP A 230 8.26 -4.73 -12.28
N PHE A 231 7.89 -5.40 -13.38
CA PHE A 231 7.87 -4.82 -14.72
C PHE A 231 9.23 -4.26 -15.16
N GLN A 232 10.30 -4.86 -14.67
CA GLN A 232 11.69 -4.53 -14.99
C GLN A 232 12.42 -5.79 -15.48
N ARG A 233 13.23 -5.64 -16.54
CA ARG A 233 14.05 -6.75 -17.04
C ARG A 233 15.02 -7.22 -15.96
N GLY A 234 14.96 -8.52 -15.65
CA GLY A 234 15.78 -9.13 -14.59
C GLY A 234 15.27 -8.86 -13.16
N GLY A 235 14.11 -8.20 -13.00
CA GLY A 235 13.44 -8.03 -11.71
C GLY A 235 12.58 -9.24 -11.33
N PHE A 236 11.81 -9.08 -10.27
CA PHE A 236 10.83 -10.07 -9.82
C PHE A 236 9.77 -10.30 -10.91
N THR A 237 9.67 -11.52 -11.38
CA THR A 237 8.82 -11.90 -12.53
C THR A 237 7.45 -12.38 -12.06
N HIS A 238 6.48 -12.43 -12.99
CA HIS A 238 5.17 -13.03 -12.71
C HIS A 238 5.27 -14.51 -12.36
N GLN A 239 6.17 -15.26 -13.02
CA GLN A 239 6.39 -16.68 -12.69
C GLN A 239 6.91 -16.84 -11.26
N GLU A 240 7.87 -16.01 -10.83
CA GLU A 240 8.34 -16.00 -9.44
C GLU A 240 7.24 -15.59 -8.45
N CYS A 241 6.33 -14.68 -8.86
CA CYS A 241 5.15 -14.35 -8.05
C CYS A 241 4.27 -15.57 -7.81
N LEU A 242 3.98 -16.39 -8.84
CA LEU A 242 3.22 -17.62 -8.68
C LEU A 242 3.89 -18.61 -7.72
N GLU A 243 5.21 -18.75 -7.79
CA GLU A 243 5.98 -19.60 -6.88
C GLU A 243 5.95 -19.07 -5.43
N VAL A 244 6.05 -17.75 -5.22
CA VAL A 244 5.91 -17.12 -3.90
C VAL A 244 4.50 -17.33 -3.37
N VAL A 245 3.46 -17.17 -4.20
CA VAL A 245 2.06 -17.43 -3.80
C VAL A 245 1.85 -18.88 -3.39
N ALA A 246 2.49 -19.83 -4.09
CA ALA A 246 2.47 -21.24 -3.68
C ALA A 246 3.09 -21.44 -2.29
N MET A 247 4.22 -20.76 -1.98
CA MET A 247 4.82 -20.79 -0.63
C MET A 247 3.92 -20.14 0.42
N LEU A 248 3.19 -19.07 0.06
CA LEU A 248 2.25 -18.39 0.96
C LEU A 248 1.05 -19.25 1.35
N ASN A 249 0.67 -20.25 0.55
CA ASN A 249 -0.42 -21.18 0.87
C ASN A 249 -0.17 -22.02 2.13
N ASP A 250 1.09 -22.16 2.53
CA ASP A 250 1.49 -22.91 3.72
C ASP A 250 1.72 -21.97 4.93
N THR A 251 1.33 -20.68 4.79
CA THR A 251 1.37 -19.67 5.84
C THR A 251 -0.04 -19.35 6.35
N SER A 252 -0.13 -18.49 7.34
CA SER A 252 -1.40 -18.00 7.89
C SER A 252 -1.84 -16.66 7.26
N LEU A 253 -1.57 -16.44 5.98
CA LEU A 253 -2.03 -15.25 5.25
C LEU A 253 -3.54 -15.32 4.99
N ASP A 254 -4.26 -14.23 5.28
CA ASP A 254 -5.72 -14.17 5.17
C ASP A 254 -6.23 -13.48 3.91
N LEU A 255 -5.47 -12.53 3.35
CA LEU A 255 -5.83 -11.79 2.13
C LEU A 255 -4.58 -11.42 1.34
N LEU A 256 -4.54 -11.78 0.06
CA LEU A 256 -3.48 -11.37 -0.86
C LEU A 256 -3.96 -10.20 -1.73
N GLU A 257 -3.35 -9.02 -1.59
CA GLU A 257 -3.59 -7.87 -2.45
C GLU A 257 -2.56 -7.81 -3.57
N LEU A 258 -3.02 -7.85 -4.82
CA LEU A 258 -2.17 -7.75 -6.00
C LEU A 258 -1.99 -6.33 -6.47
N SER A 259 -0.74 -5.96 -6.68
CA SER A 259 -0.30 -4.70 -7.26
C SER A 259 0.89 -4.95 -8.21
N GLY A 260 1.66 -3.93 -8.53
CA GLY A 260 2.86 -4.13 -9.35
C GLY A 260 3.66 -2.86 -9.59
N GLY A 261 4.90 -3.07 -10.00
CA GLY A 261 5.86 -2.01 -10.26
C GLY A 261 6.65 -1.56 -9.03
N SER A 262 7.47 -0.55 -9.25
CA SER A 262 8.34 0.09 -8.24
C SER A 262 8.38 1.59 -8.50
N LEU A 263 9.14 2.33 -7.70
CA LEU A 263 9.40 3.75 -7.99
C LEU A 263 10.14 3.94 -9.32
N GLU A 264 10.97 2.97 -9.72
CA GLU A 264 11.69 2.94 -11.00
C GLU A 264 10.78 2.55 -12.18
N GLN A 265 9.66 1.85 -11.91
CA GLN A 265 8.61 1.48 -12.87
C GLN A 265 7.23 1.67 -12.23
N PRO A 266 6.70 2.89 -12.25
CA PRO A 266 5.51 3.26 -11.47
C PRO A 266 4.18 2.77 -12.06
N MET A 267 4.10 1.47 -12.37
CA MET A 267 2.90 0.82 -12.92
C MET A 267 1.67 0.96 -12.02
N VAL A 268 1.87 1.06 -10.71
CA VAL A 268 0.77 1.24 -9.74
C VAL A 268 -0.07 2.51 -10.00
N ILE A 269 0.54 3.54 -10.60
CA ILE A 269 -0.18 4.75 -11.00
C ILE A 269 -0.59 4.76 -12.48
N GLY A 270 -0.41 3.64 -13.18
CA GLY A 270 -0.79 3.48 -14.59
C GLY A 270 0.21 4.06 -15.59
N VAL A 271 1.46 4.26 -15.16
CA VAL A 271 2.55 4.77 -16.00
C VAL A 271 3.49 3.64 -16.37
N SER A 272 3.79 3.53 -17.67
CA SER A 272 4.88 2.70 -18.19
C SER A 272 5.90 3.64 -18.80
N LEU A 273 7.15 3.55 -18.37
CA LEU A 273 8.26 4.22 -19.03
C LEU A 273 8.58 3.45 -20.31
N LYS A 274 8.24 4.02 -21.47
CA LYS A 274 8.15 3.37 -22.79
C LYS A 274 9.43 2.71 -23.30
N ASP A 275 10.60 2.97 -22.73
CA ASP A 275 11.89 2.66 -23.38
C ASP A 275 12.65 1.48 -22.77
N GLN A 276 12.09 0.70 -21.85
CA GLN A 276 12.83 -0.39 -21.22
C GLN A 276 12.39 -1.82 -21.59
N GLY A 277 11.82 -2.02 -22.78
CA GLY A 277 11.55 -3.37 -23.31
C GLY A 277 10.75 -4.29 -22.38
N ILE A 278 9.68 -3.76 -21.81
CA ILE A 278 8.80 -4.48 -20.88
C ILE A 278 7.94 -5.44 -21.71
N ASP A 279 8.18 -6.73 -21.58
CA ASP A 279 7.28 -7.86 -21.90
C ASP A 279 6.43 -7.74 -23.18
N GLY A 280 6.92 -7.12 -24.26
CA GLY A 280 6.29 -7.11 -25.59
C GLY A 280 4.80 -6.75 -25.63
N ARG A 281 4.21 -6.18 -24.57
CA ARG A 281 2.78 -5.91 -24.46
C ARG A 281 2.39 -4.69 -25.26
N PRO A 282 1.29 -4.77 -26.06
CA PRO A 282 0.75 -3.62 -26.76
C PRO A 282 0.37 -2.49 -25.80
N ALA A 283 0.62 -1.24 -26.16
CA ALA A 283 0.17 -0.04 -25.45
C ALA A 283 -1.36 -0.05 -25.15
N ALA A 284 -2.14 -0.85 -25.87
CA ALA A 284 -3.55 -1.10 -25.63
C ALA A 284 -3.83 -1.82 -24.30
N THR A 285 -2.92 -2.66 -23.79
CA THR A 285 -3.09 -3.38 -22.51
C THR A 285 -2.94 -2.41 -21.32
N VAL A 286 -2.04 -1.44 -21.42
CA VAL A 286 -1.85 -0.40 -20.38
C VAL A 286 -3.04 0.58 -20.32
N ARG A 287 -3.81 0.70 -21.40
CA ARG A 287 -5.01 1.55 -21.48
C ARG A 287 -6.29 0.85 -21.03
N ARG A 288 -6.25 -0.46 -20.80
CA ARG A 288 -7.40 -1.22 -20.32
C ARG A 288 -7.66 -0.94 -18.84
N GLU A 289 -8.93 -0.89 -18.51
CA GLU A 289 -9.38 -0.91 -17.11
C GLU A 289 -8.89 -2.20 -16.43
N ALA A 290 -8.50 -2.08 -15.16
CA ALA A 290 -8.07 -3.23 -14.34
C ALA A 290 -6.89 -4.04 -14.94
N TYR A 291 -5.82 -3.35 -15.30
CA TYR A 291 -4.65 -3.93 -15.98
C TYR A 291 -3.91 -5.04 -15.20
N PHE A 292 -4.16 -5.20 -13.90
CA PHE A 292 -3.64 -6.32 -13.10
C PHE A 292 -4.54 -7.57 -13.11
N VAL A 293 -5.75 -7.51 -13.66
CA VAL A 293 -6.68 -8.67 -13.70
C VAL A 293 -6.11 -9.80 -14.55
N GLU A 294 -5.35 -9.51 -15.60
CA GLU A 294 -4.70 -10.56 -16.40
C GLU A 294 -3.74 -11.44 -15.56
N PHE A 295 -3.10 -10.85 -14.54
CA PHE A 295 -2.28 -11.59 -13.58
C PHE A 295 -3.10 -12.25 -12.49
N ALA A 296 -4.23 -11.64 -12.13
CA ALA A 296 -5.06 -12.09 -11.04
C ALA A 296 -5.61 -13.50 -11.27
N ALA A 297 -6.09 -13.81 -12.47
CA ALA A 297 -6.65 -15.10 -12.79
C ALA A 297 -5.65 -16.27 -12.56
N SER A 298 -4.39 -16.10 -13.03
CA SER A 298 -3.35 -17.11 -12.82
C SER A 298 -2.92 -17.21 -11.35
N ILE A 299 -2.85 -16.09 -10.64
CA ILE A 299 -2.53 -16.06 -9.21
C ILE A 299 -3.68 -16.65 -8.40
N ARG A 300 -4.95 -16.32 -8.74
CA ARG A 300 -6.12 -16.87 -8.06
C ARG A 300 -6.22 -18.39 -8.19
N ALA A 301 -5.77 -18.94 -9.32
CA ALA A 301 -5.71 -20.39 -9.54
C ALA A 301 -4.70 -21.10 -8.61
N VAL A 302 -3.69 -20.40 -8.12
CA VAL A 302 -2.67 -20.93 -7.19
C VAL A 302 -3.02 -20.61 -5.73
N ALA A 303 -3.56 -19.41 -5.46
CA ALA A 303 -3.80 -18.91 -4.11
C ALA A 303 -4.93 -19.67 -3.40
N ARG A 304 -4.71 -20.11 -2.15
CA ARG A 304 -5.73 -20.68 -1.27
C ARG A 304 -6.50 -19.64 -0.48
N MET A 305 -5.87 -18.47 -0.21
CA MET A 305 -6.51 -17.33 0.43
C MET A 305 -7.26 -16.47 -0.60
N PRO A 306 -8.25 -15.66 -0.19
CA PRO A 306 -8.88 -14.66 -1.05
C PRO A 306 -7.87 -13.70 -1.69
N VAL A 307 -8.14 -13.31 -2.95
CA VAL A 307 -7.31 -12.41 -3.72
C VAL A 307 -8.04 -11.08 -3.94
N MET A 308 -7.40 -9.98 -3.57
CA MET A 308 -7.81 -8.62 -3.87
C MET A 308 -6.94 -8.06 -5.00
N VAL A 309 -7.55 -7.34 -5.92
CA VAL A 309 -6.83 -6.64 -6.99
C VAL A 309 -7.06 -5.14 -6.89
N VAL A 310 -5.96 -4.39 -6.89
CA VAL A 310 -5.98 -2.93 -6.95
C VAL A 310 -5.38 -2.44 -8.27
N GLY A 311 -5.98 -1.41 -8.85
CA GLY A 311 -5.47 -0.70 -10.02
C GLY A 311 -6.40 -0.75 -11.22
N GLY A 312 -6.86 0.43 -11.64
CA GLY A 312 -7.61 0.64 -12.88
C GLY A 312 -9.11 0.40 -12.85
N PHE A 313 -9.68 -0.24 -11.85
CA PHE A 313 -11.14 -0.45 -11.79
C PHE A 313 -11.91 0.87 -11.77
N ARG A 314 -12.87 1.01 -12.70
CA ARG A 314 -13.77 2.16 -12.81
C ARG A 314 -15.21 1.75 -13.10
N THR A 315 -15.45 0.73 -13.92
CA THR A 315 -16.77 0.31 -14.39
C THR A 315 -17.33 -0.84 -13.57
N ARG A 316 -18.56 -0.69 -13.07
CA ARG A 316 -19.25 -1.67 -12.25
C ARG A 316 -19.37 -3.03 -12.93
N SER A 317 -19.71 -3.05 -14.23
CA SER A 317 -19.82 -4.31 -15.00
C SER A 317 -18.49 -5.06 -15.08
N VAL A 318 -17.36 -4.36 -15.26
CA VAL A 318 -16.02 -4.96 -15.27
C VAL A 318 -15.69 -5.58 -13.91
N MET A 319 -16.02 -4.89 -12.80
CA MET A 319 -15.86 -5.44 -11.45
C MET A 319 -16.68 -6.70 -11.23
N VAL A 320 -17.97 -6.66 -11.58
CA VAL A 320 -18.92 -7.79 -11.44
C VAL A 320 -18.48 -8.96 -12.32
N ASP A 321 -18.02 -8.71 -13.54
CA ASP A 321 -17.58 -9.76 -14.46
C ASP A 321 -16.30 -10.45 -13.99
N ALA A 322 -15.34 -9.71 -13.43
CA ALA A 322 -14.13 -10.29 -12.84
C ALA A 322 -14.45 -11.18 -11.63
N LEU A 323 -15.36 -10.73 -10.75
CA LEU A 323 -15.87 -11.54 -9.63
C LEU A 323 -16.61 -12.79 -10.12
N ARG A 324 -17.48 -12.66 -11.14
CA ARG A 324 -18.25 -13.77 -11.69
C ARG A 324 -17.37 -14.84 -12.34
N ARG A 325 -16.29 -14.43 -13.00
CA ARG A 325 -15.30 -15.35 -13.58
C ARG A 325 -14.36 -15.98 -12.52
N GLY A 326 -14.46 -15.54 -11.25
CA GLY A 326 -13.59 -16.04 -10.18
C GLY A 326 -12.12 -15.63 -10.35
N GLU A 327 -11.84 -14.53 -11.03
CA GLU A 327 -10.49 -14.01 -11.24
C GLU A 327 -9.93 -13.33 -9.98
N LEU A 328 -10.81 -12.91 -9.09
CA LEU A 328 -10.50 -12.26 -7.81
C LEU A 328 -11.70 -12.37 -6.85
N ASP A 329 -11.51 -12.01 -5.60
CA ASP A 329 -12.51 -12.05 -4.54
C ASP A 329 -12.91 -10.67 -4.03
N VAL A 330 -11.99 -9.69 -4.08
CA VAL A 330 -12.17 -8.32 -3.56
C VAL A 330 -11.65 -7.29 -4.56
N ILE A 331 -12.42 -6.21 -4.75
CA ILE A 331 -12.07 -5.06 -5.60
C ILE A 331 -11.41 -3.97 -4.75
N GLY A 332 -10.16 -3.62 -5.06
CA GLY A 332 -9.44 -2.51 -4.43
C GLY A 332 -9.63 -1.20 -5.18
N LEU A 333 -10.17 -0.19 -4.52
CA LEU A 333 -10.34 1.17 -5.05
C LEU A 333 -9.43 2.17 -4.32
N GLY A 334 -8.58 2.87 -5.05
CA GLY A 334 -7.74 3.96 -4.53
C GLY A 334 -8.30 5.32 -4.91
N ARG A 335 -7.81 5.91 -6.00
CA ARG A 335 -8.18 7.26 -6.50
C ARG A 335 -9.69 7.52 -6.60
N PRO A 336 -10.53 6.56 -7.01
CA PRO A 336 -11.98 6.77 -6.97
C PRO A 336 -12.50 7.16 -5.59
N MET A 337 -11.95 6.59 -4.52
CA MET A 337 -12.33 6.89 -3.13
C MET A 337 -11.81 8.24 -2.63
N ILE A 338 -10.89 8.88 -3.37
CA ILE A 338 -10.48 10.28 -3.13
C ILE A 338 -11.44 11.23 -3.82
N ALA A 339 -11.80 10.94 -5.09
CA ALA A 339 -12.65 11.81 -5.89
C ALA A 339 -14.14 11.74 -5.50
N ASP A 340 -14.60 10.58 -5.06
CA ASP A 340 -15.95 10.34 -4.53
C ASP A 340 -15.84 9.38 -3.32
N PRO A 341 -15.80 9.91 -2.10
CA PRO A 341 -15.69 9.07 -0.90
C PRO A 341 -16.87 8.12 -0.69
N ASP A 342 -18.00 8.28 -1.36
CA ASP A 342 -19.20 7.43 -1.28
C ASP A 342 -19.29 6.42 -2.42
N ILE A 343 -18.30 6.36 -3.30
CA ILE A 343 -18.37 5.56 -4.53
C ILE A 343 -18.60 4.06 -4.26
N ALA A 344 -18.06 3.50 -3.17
CA ALA A 344 -18.27 2.09 -2.83
C ALA A 344 -19.77 1.80 -2.61
N ARG A 345 -20.45 2.59 -1.78
CA ARG A 345 -21.89 2.48 -1.52
C ARG A 345 -22.69 2.63 -2.82
N ARG A 346 -22.34 3.63 -3.63
CA ARG A 346 -23.05 3.96 -4.88
C ARG A 346 -22.93 2.84 -5.91
N LEU A 347 -21.76 2.23 -6.05
CA LEU A 347 -21.54 1.07 -6.93
C LEU A 347 -22.28 -0.17 -6.43
N ILE A 348 -22.26 -0.42 -5.11
CA ILE A 348 -23.01 -1.53 -4.50
C ILE A 348 -24.52 -1.34 -4.72
N ALA A 349 -25.05 -0.15 -4.47
CA ALA A 349 -26.46 0.14 -4.64
C ALA A 349 -26.92 0.20 -6.12
N GLY A 350 -25.99 0.25 -7.08
CA GLY A 350 -26.31 0.47 -8.50
C GLY A 350 -26.77 1.89 -8.81
N GLU A 351 -26.44 2.86 -7.95
CA GLU A 351 -26.72 4.29 -8.17
C GLU A 351 -25.80 4.89 -9.24
N THR A 352 -24.68 4.23 -9.51
CA THR A 352 -23.75 4.56 -10.59
C THR A 352 -23.10 3.31 -11.15
N ASP A 353 -22.79 3.32 -12.44
CA ASP A 353 -22.05 2.25 -13.12
C ASP A 353 -20.58 2.61 -13.33
N ILE A 354 -20.17 3.86 -13.08
CA ILE A 354 -18.81 4.34 -13.35
C ILE A 354 -18.28 5.12 -12.15
N ALA A 355 -17.13 4.71 -11.64
CA ALA A 355 -16.37 5.43 -10.64
C ALA A 355 -15.56 6.57 -11.29
N PRO A 356 -15.35 7.71 -10.60
CA PRO A 356 -14.61 8.84 -11.14
C PRO A 356 -13.16 8.48 -11.45
N ALA A 357 -12.63 9.13 -12.51
CA ALA A 357 -11.26 8.96 -12.99
C ALA A 357 -10.58 10.32 -13.19
N PRO A 358 -10.33 11.09 -12.12
CA PRO A 358 -9.76 12.44 -12.22
C PRO A 358 -8.38 12.46 -12.88
N GLU A 359 -7.63 11.37 -12.80
CA GLU A 359 -6.31 11.19 -13.41
C GLU A 359 -6.31 11.32 -14.94
N LYS A 360 -7.47 11.18 -15.59
CA LYS A 360 -7.56 11.33 -17.06
C LYS A 360 -7.38 12.79 -17.52
N ASN A 361 -7.61 13.72 -16.60
CA ASN A 361 -7.54 15.17 -16.85
C ASN A 361 -6.33 15.85 -16.19
N LEU A 362 -5.39 15.05 -15.64
CA LEU A 362 -4.22 15.53 -14.94
C LEU A 362 -2.95 15.00 -15.61
N ASP A 363 -1.96 15.87 -15.73
CA ASP A 363 -0.62 15.43 -16.06
C ASP A 363 -0.05 14.56 -14.96
N LEU A 364 0.86 13.66 -15.33
CA LEU A 364 1.48 12.71 -14.40
C LEU A 364 2.10 13.39 -13.17
N LEU A 365 2.80 14.51 -13.38
CA LEU A 365 3.47 15.26 -12.30
C LEU A 365 2.48 15.90 -11.32
N HIS A 366 1.24 16.13 -11.75
CA HIS A 366 0.20 16.73 -10.93
C HIS A 366 -0.66 15.69 -10.19
N LEU A 367 -0.56 14.40 -10.55
CA LEU A 367 -1.43 13.36 -10.02
C LEU A 367 -1.25 13.16 -8.51
N LEU A 368 -0.02 13.02 -8.04
CA LEU A 368 0.29 12.87 -6.62
C LEU A 368 -0.06 14.13 -5.81
N PRO A 369 0.34 15.35 -6.24
CA PRO A 369 -0.07 16.59 -5.59
C PRO A 369 -1.59 16.76 -5.49
N TRP A 370 -2.31 16.51 -6.58
CA TRP A 370 -3.76 16.63 -6.62
C TRP A 370 -4.44 15.69 -5.62
N ASN A 371 -4.04 14.42 -5.60
CA ASN A 371 -4.56 13.44 -4.65
C ASN A 371 -4.31 13.87 -3.20
N ASN A 372 -3.10 14.35 -2.88
CA ASN A 372 -2.77 14.79 -1.52
C ASN A 372 -3.56 16.03 -1.10
N MET A 373 -3.81 16.97 -2.01
CA MET A 373 -4.62 18.14 -1.69
C MET A 373 -6.10 17.76 -1.43
N GLN A 374 -6.64 16.77 -2.15
CA GLN A 374 -7.97 16.25 -1.84
C GLN A 374 -8.02 15.55 -0.47
N LEU A 375 -7.00 14.74 -0.14
CA LEU A 375 -6.87 14.11 1.18
C LEU A 375 -6.83 15.16 2.30
N LYS A 376 -6.06 16.23 2.10
CA LYS A 376 -6.01 17.37 3.02
C LYS A 376 -7.38 18.03 3.18
N ARG A 377 -8.10 18.30 2.07
CA ARG A 377 -9.45 18.88 2.12
C ARG A 377 -10.39 18.01 2.94
N MET A 378 -10.45 16.71 2.65
CA MET A 378 -11.29 15.77 3.40
C MET A 378 -10.89 15.68 4.88
N SER A 379 -9.59 15.78 5.19
CA SER A 379 -9.11 15.80 6.57
C SER A 379 -9.49 17.06 7.34
N ASP A 380 -9.77 18.15 6.65
CA ASP A 380 -10.32 19.40 7.20
C ASP A 380 -11.87 19.39 7.23
N GLY A 381 -12.52 18.28 6.86
CA GLY A 381 -13.98 18.13 6.84
C GLY A 381 -14.66 18.68 5.60
N LEU A 382 -13.91 19.00 4.56
CA LEU A 382 -14.42 19.49 3.27
C LEU A 382 -14.60 18.33 2.29
N GLU A 383 -15.52 18.48 1.33
CA GLU A 383 -15.66 17.53 0.22
C GLU A 383 -14.53 17.73 -0.82
N PRO A 384 -14.19 16.68 -1.61
CA PRO A 384 -13.24 16.79 -2.71
C PRO A 384 -13.65 17.89 -3.71
N ASP A 385 -12.66 18.59 -4.23
CA ASP A 385 -12.84 19.60 -5.28
C ASP A 385 -12.34 19.06 -6.64
N LEU A 386 -13.25 18.56 -7.45
CA LEU A 386 -12.92 17.99 -8.75
C LEU A 386 -12.54 19.04 -9.79
N GLN A 387 -12.73 20.34 -9.51
CA GLN A 387 -12.31 21.45 -10.36
C GLN A 387 -10.91 21.96 -10.03
N LEU A 388 -10.28 21.42 -8.99
CA LEU A 388 -8.92 21.77 -8.59
C LEU A 388 -7.93 21.53 -9.74
N LYS A 389 -7.20 22.57 -10.12
CA LYS A 389 -6.17 22.48 -11.15
C LYS A 389 -4.90 21.83 -10.63
N GLY A 390 -4.22 21.06 -11.50
CA GLY A 390 -3.01 20.32 -11.15
C GLY A 390 -1.86 21.22 -10.69
N GLU A 391 -1.66 22.37 -11.35
CA GLU A 391 -0.60 23.33 -11.04
C GLU A 391 -0.77 23.95 -9.65
N ALA A 392 -2.01 24.28 -9.27
CA ALA A 392 -2.32 24.81 -7.94
C ALA A 392 -2.04 23.75 -6.86
N ALA A 393 -2.40 22.49 -7.13
CA ALA A 393 -2.11 21.39 -6.24
C ALA A 393 -0.60 21.14 -6.11
N ALA A 394 0.16 21.22 -7.22
CA ALA A 394 1.62 21.03 -7.21
C ALA A 394 2.35 22.09 -6.40
N ALA A 395 1.98 23.37 -6.56
CA ALA A 395 2.56 24.46 -5.80
C ALA A 395 2.31 24.31 -4.29
N TRP A 396 1.06 23.98 -3.91
CA TRP A 396 0.70 23.70 -2.53
C TRP A 396 1.47 22.50 -1.97
N PHE A 397 1.55 21.40 -2.72
CA PHE A 397 2.18 20.15 -2.28
C PHE A 397 3.68 20.34 -1.99
N ALA A 398 4.39 21.06 -2.87
CA ALA A 398 5.81 21.37 -2.67
C ALA A 398 6.06 22.19 -1.40
N ALA A 399 5.21 23.20 -1.12
CA ALA A 399 5.29 23.99 0.10
C ALA A 399 4.99 23.14 1.34
N TRP A 400 3.94 22.29 1.27
CA TRP A 400 3.53 21.38 2.33
C TRP A 400 4.63 20.38 2.71
N GLU A 401 5.20 19.66 1.72
CA GLU A 401 6.28 18.71 1.96
C GLU A 401 7.50 19.35 2.61
N LYS A 402 7.88 20.55 2.14
CA LYS A 402 8.98 21.32 2.72
C LYS A 402 8.72 21.71 4.18
N GLU A 403 7.52 22.21 4.48
CA GLU A 403 7.12 22.59 5.84
C GLU A 403 7.18 21.37 6.78
N TYR A 404 6.59 20.23 6.36
CA TYR A 404 6.56 19.00 7.14
C TYR A 404 7.97 18.43 7.35
N LEU A 405 8.83 18.46 6.32
CA LEU A 405 10.22 18.02 6.45
C LEU A 405 10.99 18.90 7.45
N CYS A 406 10.90 20.22 7.34
CA CYS A 406 11.55 21.15 8.27
C CYS A 406 11.07 20.91 9.71
N ALA A 407 9.78 20.74 9.92
CA ALA A 407 9.19 20.51 11.23
C ALA A 407 9.62 19.15 11.84
N LEU A 408 9.66 18.09 11.02
CA LEU A 408 10.16 16.77 11.41
C LEU A 408 11.64 16.85 11.84
N MET A 409 12.50 17.50 11.03
CA MET A 409 13.93 17.63 11.33
C MET A 409 14.17 18.44 12.59
N ALA A 410 13.45 19.56 12.78
CA ALA A 410 13.51 20.35 14.01
C ALA A 410 13.07 19.58 15.25
N HIS A 411 12.08 18.69 15.12
CA HIS A 411 11.65 17.81 16.20
C HIS A 411 12.72 16.77 16.55
N ARG A 412 13.35 16.16 15.55
CA ARG A 412 14.43 15.16 15.74
C ARG A 412 15.68 15.74 16.41
N GLN A 413 16.02 17.01 16.14
CA GLN A 413 17.17 17.67 16.78
C GLN A 413 16.97 17.95 18.28
N LYS A 414 15.73 17.92 18.78
CA LYS A 414 15.38 18.17 20.18
C LYS A 414 15.33 16.89 21.04
N ARG A 415 15.43 15.74 20.39
CA ARG A 415 15.48 14.42 21.06
C ARG A 415 16.93 13.95 21.23
#